data_e9fd772e73845b42ba946eb5b268c825
#
_entry.id   e9fd772e73845b42ba946eb5b268c825
#
_cell.length_a   1.000
_cell.length_b   1.000
_cell.length_c   1.000
_cell.angle_alpha   90.00
_cell.angle_beta   90.00
_cell.angle_gamma   90.00
#
_symmetry.space_group_name_H-M   'P 1'
#
loop_
_entity.id
_entity.type
_entity.pdbx_description
1 polymer ?
#
loop_
_entity_poly.entity_id
_entity_poly.type
_entity_poly.pdbx_seq_one_letter_code
_entity_poly.pdbx_strand_id
1 'polypeptide(L)'
;MGGYIKKPEDIEKRSFEIITEELGEKIKKFTEEELPIVKRVIHTTADFEYADLIEFLEDPISSAKEVLSGGCKIYCDTNMIVNGLSKNILKKFNCIPYTLVSDAGVSKEAKARGVTRSIVGMEHAGKDKETKIFLIGNAPTALYKLKEMIEKNEIEKPALVVGVPVGFVGAKESKDVFKDTKVPYITINGRKGGSTVAVSILHGILYQIYKREGF
;
A
#
# COMPACT_ATOMS: atom_id res chain seq x y z
N MET A 1 22.36 -2.27 33.78
CA MET A 1 21.04 -2.71 33.30
C MET A 1 20.41 -1.54 32.57
N GLY A 2 20.31 -1.59 31.24
CA GLY A 2 19.71 -0.52 30.46
C GLY A 2 18.21 -0.40 30.81
N GLY A 3 17.79 0.81 31.15
CA GLY A 3 16.42 1.06 31.55
C GLY A 3 15.45 0.79 30.41
N TYR A 4 14.37 0.09 30.68
CA TYR A 4 13.25 -0.13 29.75
C TYR A 4 12.59 1.21 29.43
N ILE A 5 12.52 1.55 28.13
CA ILE A 5 11.85 2.78 27.66
C ILE A 5 10.34 2.56 27.77
N LYS A 6 9.63 3.47 28.44
CA LYS A 6 8.20 3.31 28.76
C LYS A 6 7.29 4.20 27.93
N LYS A 7 7.78 5.34 27.44
CA LYS A 7 6.99 6.28 26.65
C LYS A 7 6.90 5.80 25.20
N PRO A 8 5.69 5.62 24.62
CA PRO A 8 5.52 5.13 23.25
C PRO A 8 6.27 5.97 22.21
N GLU A 9 6.27 7.30 22.37
CA GLU A 9 6.95 8.25 21.47
C GLU A 9 8.47 8.03 21.47
N ASP A 10 9.07 7.84 22.65
CA ASP A 10 10.51 7.57 22.78
C ASP A 10 10.89 6.21 22.17
N ILE A 11 10.01 5.20 22.27
CA ILE A 11 10.21 3.87 21.68
C ILE A 11 10.19 3.98 20.14
N GLU A 12 9.19 4.64 19.58
CA GLU A 12 9.08 4.80 18.12
C GLU A 12 10.27 5.61 17.58
N LYS A 13 10.59 6.75 18.22
CA LYS A 13 11.76 7.57 17.87
C LYS A 13 13.04 6.76 17.88
N ARG A 14 13.31 6.02 18.98
CA ARG A 14 14.52 5.18 19.10
C ARG A 14 14.57 4.09 18.03
N SER A 15 13.42 3.48 17.70
CA SER A 15 13.34 2.50 16.60
C SER A 15 13.75 3.12 15.26
N PHE A 16 13.26 4.31 14.94
CA PHE A 16 13.64 5.00 13.69
C PHE A 16 15.09 5.48 13.67
N GLU A 17 15.68 5.84 14.82
CA GLU A 17 17.11 6.13 14.93
C GLU A 17 17.95 4.89 14.59
N ILE A 18 17.64 3.74 15.23
CA ILE A 18 18.32 2.45 14.99
C ILE A 18 18.21 2.07 13.51
N ILE A 19 17.00 2.13 12.92
CA ILE A 19 16.79 1.82 11.50
C ILE A 19 17.65 2.74 10.62
N THR A 20 17.77 4.01 10.98
CA THR A 20 18.58 4.97 10.22
C THR A 20 20.06 4.65 10.32
N GLU A 21 20.55 4.34 11.52
CA GLU A 21 21.94 3.92 11.77
C GLU A 21 22.30 2.66 10.98
N GLU A 22 21.44 1.64 11.02
CA GLU A 22 21.67 0.35 10.35
C GLU A 22 21.51 0.41 8.82
N LEU A 23 20.65 1.29 8.27
CA LEU A 23 20.58 1.54 6.84
C LEU A 23 21.88 2.13 6.28
N GLY A 24 22.58 2.96 7.06
CA GLY A 24 23.88 3.54 6.67
C GLY A 24 23.83 4.21 5.31
N GLU A 25 24.73 3.82 4.41
CA GLU A 25 24.83 4.40 3.05
C GLU A 25 23.60 4.12 2.16
N LYS A 26 22.77 3.12 2.47
CA LYS A 26 21.57 2.82 1.69
C LYS A 26 20.54 3.96 1.73
N ILE A 27 20.60 4.83 2.74
CA ILE A 27 19.74 6.02 2.82
C ILE A 27 19.86 6.89 1.55
N LYS A 28 21.05 6.99 0.97
CA LYS A 28 21.34 7.81 -0.22
C LYS A 28 20.62 7.35 -1.49
N LYS A 29 20.03 6.14 -1.49
CA LYS A 29 19.25 5.61 -2.60
C LYS A 29 17.84 6.23 -2.69
N PHE A 30 17.38 6.89 -1.61
CA PHE A 30 16.00 7.33 -1.47
C PHE A 30 15.93 8.85 -1.37
N THR A 31 14.88 9.42 -1.94
CA THR A 31 14.53 10.82 -1.77
C THR A 31 14.07 11.10 -0.32
N GLU A 32 13.94 12.38 0.03
CA GLU A 32 13.42 12.80 1.33
C GLU A 32 11.99 12.30 1.59
N GLU A 33 11.20 12.10 0.54
CA GLU A 33 9.82 11.62 0.63
C GLU A 33 9.72 10.07 0.67
N GLU A 34 10.63 9.37 0.01
CA GLU A 34 10.67 7.90 -0.02
C GLU A 34 11.21 7.30 1.28
N LEU A 35 12.26 7.90 1.83
CA LEU A 35 12.95 7.38 3.02
C LEU A 35 12.02 7.14 4.22
N PRO A 36 11.07 8.02 4.58
CA PRO A 36 10.12 7.75 5.65
C PRO A 36 9.26 6.51 5.41
N ILE A 37 8.89 6.23 4.15
CA ILE A 37 8.10 5.06 3.77
C ILE A 37 8.94 3.79 3.95
N VAL A 38 10.17 3.79 3.43
CA VAL A 38 11.12 2.68 3.57
C VAL A 38 11.36 2.33 5.04
N LYS A 39 11.66 3.33 5.86
CA LYS A 39 11.88 3.16 7.30
C LYS A 39 10.65 2.59 8.00
N ARG A 40 9.45 2.99 7.59
CA ARG A 40 8.21 2.46 8.17
C ARG A 40 7.94 1.00 7.75
N VAL A 41 8.28 0.62 6.52
CA VAL A 41 8.22 -0.78 6.09
C VAL A 41 9.19 -1.62 6.92
N ILE A 42 10.43 -1.18 7.09
CA ILE A 42 11.43 -1.87 7.92
C ILE A 42 10.95 -1.95 9.39
N HIS A 43 10.43 -0.86 9.95
CA HIS A 43 9.89 -0.85 11.31
C HIS A 43 8.76 -1.89 11.50
N THR A 44 7.92 -2.08 10.47
CA THR A 44 6.81 -3.03 10.51
C THR A 44 7.25 -4.49 10.38
N THR A 45 8.34 -4.74 9.65
CA THR A 45 8.78 -6.09 9.27
C THR A 45 10.02 -6.56 10.02
N ALA A 46 10.78 -5.64 10.63
CA ALA A 46 12.12 -5.84 11.17
C ALA A 46 13.10 -6.44 10.12
N ASP A 47 12.89 -6.14 8.82
CA ASP A 47 13.63 -6.74 7.71
C ASP A 47 14.21 -5.64 6.80
N PHE A 48 15.52 -5.48 6.85
CA PHE A 48 16.26 -4.46 6.08
C PHE A 48 16.36 -4.78 4.58
N GLU A 49 16.07 -6.01 4.15
CA GLU A 49 16.03 -6.37 2.73
C GLU A 49 14.98 -5.57 1.96
N TYR A 50 13.92 -5.10 2.64
CA TYR A 50 12.92 -4.25 2.01
C TYR A 50 13.49 -2.96 1.41
N ALA A 51 14.59 -2.43 1.93
CA ALA A 51 15.27 -1.27 1.34
C ALA A 51 15.90 -1.56 -0.04
N ASP A 52 16.16 -2.83 -0.35
CA ASP A 52 16.68 -3.24 -1.66
C ASP A 52 15.56 -3.70 -2.61
N LEU A 53 14.37 -4.00 -2.08
CA LEU A 53 13.25 -4.56 -2.83
C LEU A 53 12.16 -3.55 -3.18
N ILE A 54 12.05 -2.45 -2.43
CA ILE A 54 11.00 -1.43 -2.66
C ILE A 54 11.31 -0.60 -3.91
N GLU A 55 10.30 -0.36 -4.72
CA GLU A 55 10.39 0.52 -5.88
C GLU A 55 9.24 1.53 -5.89
N PHE A 56 9.56 2.74 -6.32
CA PHE A 56 8.65 3.87 -6.51
C PHE A 56 8.66 4.26 -8.00
N LEU A 57 7.51 4.24 -8.65
CA LEU A 57 7.38 4.43 -10.09
C LEU A 57 6.30 5.48 -10.38
N GLU A 58 6.56 6.35 -11.38
CA GLU A 58 5.61 7.36 -11.87
C GLU A 58 5.11 8.33 -10.78
N ASP A 59 6.03 8.85 -9.95
CA ASP A 59 5.77 9.84 -8.88
C ASP A 59 4.61 9.49 -7.93
N PRO A 60 4.66 8.31 -7.29
CA PRO A 60 3.51 7.78 -6.55
C PRO A 60 3.22 8.54 -5.24
N ILE A 61 4.21 9.21 -4.66
CA ILE A 61 4.06 9.89 -3.37
C ILE A 61 3.33 11.21 -3.55
N SER A 62 3.73 12.01 -4.53
CA SER A 62 3.11 13.29 -4.85
C SER A 62 1.65 13.10 -5.27
N SER A 63 1.40 12.16 -6.20
CA SER A 63 0.05 11.81 -6.65
C SER A 63 -0.85 11.33 -5.51
N ALA A 64 -0.31 10.49 -4.60
CA ALA A 64 -1.07 10.02 -3.44
C ALA A 64 -1.41 11.16 -2.45
N LYS A 65 -0.45 12.05 -2.17
CA LYS A 65 -0.66 13.20 -1.27
C LYS A 65 -1.76 14.12 -1.78
N GLU A 66 -1.83 14.36 -3.08
CA GLU A 66 -2.86 15.18 -3.70
C GLU A 66 -4.26 14.62 -3.46
N VAL A 67 -4.51 13.35 -3.83
CA VAL A 67 -5.83 12.75 -3.69
C VAL A 67 -6.22 12.46 -2.24
N LEU A 68 -5.26 12.14 -1.37
CA LEU A 68 -5.51 12.00 0.06
C LEU A 68 -5.94 13.32 0.69
N SER A 69 -5.33 14.44 0.30
CA SER A 69 -5.67 15.77 0.81
C SER A 69 -7.05 16.24 0.33
N GLY A 70 -7.47 15.82 -0.87
CA GLY A 70 -8.79 16.13 -1.43
C GLY A 70 -9.92 15.23 -0.95
N GLY A 71 -9.60 14.11 -0.31
CA GLY A 71 -10.55 13.06 0.05
C GLY A 71 -10.84 12.10 -1.09
N CYS A 72 -10.79 10.79 -0.79
CA CYS A 72 -11.04 9.74 -1.79
C CYS A 72 -11.45 8.42 -1.14
N LYS A 73 -11.94 7.49 -1.95
CA LYS A 73 -12.05 6.09 -1.54
C LYS A 73 -10.74 5.35 -1.78
N ILE A 74 -10.43 4.42 -0.87
CA ILE A 74 -9.23 3.59 -0.89
C ILE A 74 -9.69 2.13 -0.91
N TYR A 75 -9.54 1.46 -2.06
CA TYR A 75 -9.84 0.05 -2.16
C TYR A 75 -8.71 -0.80 -1.55
N CYS A 76 -9.08 -1.78 -0.76
CA CYS A 76 -8.17 -2.73 -0.11
C CYS A 76 -8.59 -4.16 -0.49
N ASP A 77 -7.64 -4.99 -0.91
CA ASP A 77 -7.94 -6.39 -1.29
C ASP A 77 -8.21 -7.31 -0.10
N THR A 78 -7.97 -6.83 1.14
CA THR A 78 -8.21 -7.59 2.36
C THR A 78 -8.83 -6.74 3.47
N ASN A 79 -9.60 -7.40 4.38
CA ASN A 79 -10.06 -6.79 5.63
C ASN A 79 -8.89 -6.39 6.55
N MET A 80 -7.77 -7.12 6.46
CA MET A 80 -6.58 -6.82 7.27
C MET A 80 -6.03 -5.42 6.94
N ILE A 81 -5.97 -5.04 5.67
CA ILE A 81 -5.54 -3.69 5.27
C ILE A 81 -6.51 -2.66 5.82
N VAL A 82 -7.83 -2.81 5.57
CA VAL A 82 -8.85 -1.86 6.06
C VAL A 82 -8.76 -1.65 7.57
N ASN A 83 -8.56 -2.74 8.33
CA ASN A 83 -8.48 -2.65 9.79
C ASN A 83 -7.11 -2.17 10.30
N GLY A 84 -6.05 -2.32 9.51
CA GLY A 84 -4.71 -1.83 9.84
C GLY A 84 -4.54 -0.33 9.63
N LEU A 85 -5.38 0.27 8.76
CA LEU A 85 -5.29 1.71 8.47
C LEU A 85 -5.81 2.57 9.62
N SER A 86 -5.16 3.71 9.86
CA SER A 86 -5.54 4.68 10.89
C SER A 86 -6.84 5.40 10.50
N LYS A 87 -7.98 4.87 10.98
CA LYS A 87 -9.32 5.41 10.71
C LYS A 87 -9.46 6.88 11.14
N ASN A 88 -8.82 7.26 12.26
CA ASN A 88 -8.88 8.63 12.77
C ASN A 88 -8.19 9.63 11.83
N ILE A 89 -7.05 9.26 11.26
CA ILE A 89 -6.32 10.12 10.32
C ILE A 89 -7.07 10.17 8.99
N LEU A 90 -7.48 9.04 8.45
CA LEU A 90 -8.24 8.98 7.19
C LEU A 90 -9.53 9.80 7.26
N LYS A 91 -10.24 9.76 8.40
CA LYS A 91 -11.44 10.58 8.61
C LYS A 91 -11.16 12.08 8.54
N LYS A 92 -10.00 12.55 9.02
CA LYS A 92 -9.61 13.98 8.93
C LYS A 92 -9.41 14.44 7.49
N PHE A 93 -9.04 13.54 6.60
CA PHE A 93 -8.88 13.78 5.17
C PHE A 93 -10.10 13.37 4.34
N ASN A 94 -11.22 13.00 4.95
CA ASN A 94 -12.42 12.46 4.27
C ASN A 94 -12.10 11.26 3.36
N CYS A 95 -11.11 10.46 3.72
CA CYS A 95 -10.74 9.25 3.00
C CYS A 95 -11.47 8.03 3.58
N ILE A 96 -12.01 7.17 2.70
CA ILE A 96 -12.84 6.03 3.08
C ILE A 96 -12.15 4.75 2.61
N PRO A 97 -11.48 3.98 3.50
CA PRO A 97 -10.97 2.68 3.17
C PRO A 97 -12.10 1.64 3.15
N TYR A 98 -12.13 0.80 2.14
CA TYR A 98 -13.12 -0.26 2.01
C TYR A 98 -12.56 -1.50 1.32
N THR A 99 -13.27 -2.60 1.45
CA THR A 99 -13.00 -3.87 0.74
C THR A 99 -14.29 -4.52 0.31
N LEU A 100 -14.23 -5.30 -0.75
CA LEU A 100 -15.33 -6.09 -1.26
C LEU A 100 -15.11 -7.60 -1.08
N VAL A 101 -14.03 -8.02 -0.41
CA VAL A 101 -13.64 -9.43 -0.25
C VAL A 101 -14.70 -10.26 0.50
N SER A 102 -15.46 -9.64 1.39
CA SER A 102 -16.50 -10.26 2.20
C SER A 102 -17.93 -9.93 1.71
N ASP A 103 -18.06 -9.20 0.59
CA ASP A 103 -19.36 -8.86 0.02
C ASP A 103 -20.07 -10.11 -0.55
N ALA A 104 -21.35 -10.27 -0.20
CA ALA A 104 -22.13 -11.45 -0.59
C ALA A 104 -22.43 -11.48 -2.10
N GLY A 105 -22.65 -10.32 -2.71
CA GLY A 105 -22.88 -10.17 -4.16
C GLY A 105 -21.63 -10.54 -4.95
N VAL A 106 -20.46 -9.99 -4.52
CA VAL A 106 -19.15 -10.34 -5.10
C VAL A 106 -18.86 -11.84 -4.96
N SER A 107 -19.15 -12.42 -3.80
CA SER A 107 -18.95 -13.87 -3.60
C SER A 107 -19.83 -14.71 -4.52
N LYS A 108 -21.12 -14.35 -4.67
CA LYS A 108 -22.07 -15.02 -5.57
C LYS A 108 -21.65 -14.88 -7.04
N GLU A 109 -21.28 -13.69 -7.46
CA GLU A 109 -20.83 -13.42 -8.83
C GLU A 109 -19.54 -14.18 -9.15
N ALA A 110 -18.54 -14.15 -8.26
CA ALA A 110 -17.28 -14.87 -8.44
C ALA A 110 -17.51 -16.37 -8.61
N LYS A 111 -18.39 -16.97 -7.79
CA LYS A 111 -18.76 -18.39 -7.89
C LYS A 111 -19.45 -18.69 -9.23
N ALA A 112 -20.38 -17.86 -9.67
CA ALA A 112 -21.10 -18.05 -10.92
C ALA A 112 -20.18 -17.95 -12.15
N ARG A 113 -19.16 -17.09 -12.09
CA ARG A 113 -18.18 -16.87 -13.17
C ARG A 113 -16.96 -17.80 -13.11
N GLY A 114 -16.79 -18.59 -12.05
CA GLY A 114 -15.62 -19.45 -11.86
C GLY A 114 -14.31 -18.67 -11.66
N VAL A 115 -14.36 -17.44 -11.11
CA VAL A 115 -13.20 -16.58 -10.86
C VAL A 115 -13.03 -16.27 -9.37
N THR A 116 -11.90 -15.64 -8.99
CA THR A 116 -11.69 -15.27 -7.60
C THR A 116 -12.54 -14.05 -7.20
N ARG A 117 -12.91 -13.97 -5.92
CA ARG A 117 -13.58 -12.78 -5.36
C ARG A 117 -12.75 -11.50 -5.56
N SER A 118 -11.41 -11.63 -5.55
CA SER A 118 -10.50 -10.52 -5.75
C SER A 118 -10.59 -9.93 -7.16
N ILE A 119 -10.85 -10.76 -8.19
CA ILE A 119 -11.10 -10.29 -9.56
C ILE A 119 -12.40 -9.48 -9.60
N VAL A 120 -13.50 -10.04 -9.12
CA VAL A 120 -14.80 -9.35 -9.14
C VAL A 120 -14.79 -8.09 -8.29
N GLY A 121 -14.21 -8.15 -7.08
CA GLY A 121 -14.06 -6.98 -6.22
C GLY A 121 -13.24 -5.87 -6.89
N MET A 122 -12.17 -6.21 -7.62
CA MET A 122 -11.37 -5.24 -8.37
C MET A 122 -12.16 -4.61 -9.51
N GLU A 123 -12.97 -5.39 -10.25
CA GLU A 123 -13.83 -4.86 -11.32
C GLU A 123 -14.85 -3.85 -10.79
N HIS A 124 -15.47 -4.14 -9.64
CA HIS A 124 -16.40 -3.20 -9.01
C HIS A 124 -15.69 -1.96 -8.49
N ALA A 125 -14.55 -2.14 -7.80
CA ALA A 125 -13.79 -1.03 -7.25
C ALA A 125 -13.20 -0.11 -8.32
N GLY A 126 -12.71 -0.68 -9.42
CA GLY A 126 -12.14 0.10 -10.53
C GLY A 126 -13.18 0.96 -11.25
N LYS A 127 -14.45 0.53 -11.29
CA LYS A 127 -15.55 1.31 -11.89
C LYS A 127 -16.07 2.42 -10.98
N ASP A 128 -15.75 2.41 -9.70
CA ASP A 128 -16.10 3.49 -8.77
C ASP A 128 -15.11 4.66 -8.93
N LYS A 129 -15.58 5.74 -9.54
CA LYS A 129 -14.78 6.94 -9.84
C LYS A 129 -14.23 7.67 -8.60
N GLU A 130 -14.80 7.44 -7.42
CA GLU A 130 -14.29 7.99 -6.16
C GLU A 130 -13.09 7.19 -5.62
N THR A 131 -12.88 5.96 -6.12
CA THR A 131 -11.73 5.13 -5.75
C THR A 131 -10.48 5.57 -6.52
N LYS A 132 -9.57 6.23 -5.82
CA LYS A 132 -8.33 6.77 -6.40
C LYS A 132 -7.08 5.99 -6.00
N ILE A 133 -7.15 5.24 -4.89
CA ILE A 133 -6.02 4.47 -4.34
C ILE A 133 -6.41 3.00 -4.23
N PHE A 134 -5.51 2.11 -4.64
CA PHE A 134 -5.67 0.66 -4.57
C PHE A 134 -4.52 0.04 -3.77
N LEU A 135 -4.86 -0.64 -2.67
CA LEU A 135 -3.92 -1.35 -1.80
C LEU A 135 -4.11 -2.86 -1.98
N ILE A 136 -3.13 -3.51 -2.60
CA ILE A 136 -3.17 -4.94 -2.94
C ILE A 136 -2.02 -5.63 -2.22
N GLY A 137 -2.34 -6.29 -1.11
CA GLY A 137 -1.36 -6.96 -0.25
C GLY A 137 -1.40 -8.48 -0.29
N ASN A 138 -2.44 -9.06 -0.91
CA ASN A 138 -2.64 -10.51 -0.87
C ASN A 138 -2.89 -11.14 -2.24
N ALA A 139 -3.72 -10.53 -3.09
CA ALA A 139 -4.25 -11.19 -4.28
C ALA A 139 -3.51 -10.77 -5.58
N PRO A 140 -2.59 -11.59 -6.12
CA PRO A 140 -1.99 -11.35 -7.43
C PRO A 140 -3.05 -11.19 -8.54
N THR A 141 -4.16 -11.93 -8.45
CA THR A 141 -5.26 -11.87 -9.42
C THR A 141 -5.96 -10.51 -9.44
N ALA A 142 -6.02 -9.79 -8.31
CA ALA A 142 -6.53 -8.43 -8.27
C ALA A 142 -5.60 -7.46 -9.03
N LEU A 143 -4.28 -7.62 -8.89
CA LEU A 143 -3.30 -6.79 -9.58
C LEU A 143 -3.31 -7.03 -11.09
N TYR A 144 -3.38 -8.29 -11.53
CA TYR A 144 -3.57 -8.62 -12.95
C TYR A 144 -4.86 -8.02 -13.52
N LYS A 145 -5.97 -8.09 -12.76
CA LYS A 145 -7.25 -7.57 -13.22
C LYS A 145 -7.22 -6.04 -13.33
N LEU A 146 -6.63 -5.36 -12.36
CA LEU A 146 -6.48 -3.90 -12.42
C LEU A 146 -5.64 -3.48 -13.63
N LYS A 147 -4.52 -4.19 -13.91
CA LYS A 147 -3.71 -3.98 -15.12
C LYS A 147 -4.54 -4.10 -16.39
N GLU A 148 -5.28 -5.20 -16.53
CA GLU A 148 -6.15 -5.45 -17.70
C GLU A 148 -7.16 -4.32 -17.93
N MET A 149 -7.82 -3.86 -16.86
CA MET A 149 -8.81 -2.77 -16.95
C MET A 149 -8.18 -1.44 -17.36
N ILE A 150 -6.97 -1.14 -16.90
CA ILE A 150 -6.21 0.06 -17.29
C ILE A 150 -5.82 -0.02 -18.77
N GLU A 151 -5.26 -1.13 -19.21
CA GLU A 151 -4.80 -1.32 -20.61
C GLU A 151 -5.92 -1.29 -21.63
N LYS A 152 -7.11 -1.78 -21.23
CA LYS A 152 -8.32 -1.71 -22.06
C LYS A 152 -9.05 -0.36 -21.98
N ASN A 153 -8.55 0.59 -21.21
CA ASN A 153 -9.21 1.88 -20.95
C ASN A 153 -10.64 1.72 -20.39
N GLU A 154 -10.89 0.68 -19.62
CA GLU A 154 -12.19 0.44 -18.96
C GLU A 154 -12.40 1.33 -17.73
N ILE A 155 -11.30 1.86 -17.17
CA ILE A 155 -11.29 2.71 -15.99
C ILE A 155 -10.31 3.88 -16.16
N GLU A 156 -10.52 4.93 -15.35
CA GLU A 156 -9.50 5.98 -15.17
C GLU A 156 -8.25 5.42 -14.49
N LYS A 157 -7.07 5.96 -14.83
CA LYS A 157 -5.85 5.57 -14.15
C LYS A 157 -5.92 5.92 -12.67
N PRO A 158 -5.62 4.97 -11.77
CA PRO A 158 -5.49 5.25 -10.34
C PRO A 158 -4.44 6.32 -10.04
N ALA A 159 -4.67 7.10 -8.99
CA ALA A 159 -3.68 8.05 -8.49
C ALA A 159 -2.56 7.35 -7.70
N LEU A 160 -2.84 6.19 -7.10
CA LEU A 160 -1.83 5.33 -6.49
C LEU A 160 -2.26 3.87 -6.52
N VAL A 161 -1.33 3.01 -6.89
CA VAL A 161 -1.42 1.57 -6.62
C VAL A 161 -0.27 1.15 -5.71
N VAL A 162 -0.59 0.57 -4.56
CA VAL A 162 0.38 -0.15 -3.73
C VAL A 162 0.16 -1.64 -4.01
N GLY A 163 0.98 -2.19 -4.90
CA GLY A 163 0.89 -3.58 -5.32
C GLY A 163 2.00 -4.41 -4.69
N VAL A 164 1.71 -4.99 -3.55
CA VAL A 164 2.66 -5.77 -2.75
C VAL A 164 2.11 -7.14 -2.33
N PRO A 165 1.43 -7.89 -3.25
CA PRO A 165 0.96 -9.22 -2.89
C PRO A 165 2.15 -10.10 -2.49
N VAL A 166 1.98 -10.81 -1.35
CA VAL A 166 2.96 -11.79 -0.86
C VAL A 166 2.59 -13.18 -1.38
N GLY A 167 3.57 -13.98 -1.78
CA GLY A 167 3.29 -15.36 -2.13
C GLY A 167 4.24 -15.98 -3.15
N PHE A 168 3.91 -17.24 -3.51
CA PHE A 168 4.74 -18.09 -4.35
C PHE A 168 4.16 -18.29 -5.77
N VAL A 169 2.85 -18.10 -5.95
CA VAL A 169 2.15 -18.31 -7.23
C VAL A 169 1.62 -16.98 -7.74
N GLY A 170 2.25 -16.44 -8.78
CA GLY A 170 1.82 -15.23 -9.45
C GLY A 170 2.13 -13.91 -8.71
N ALA A 171 2.65 -13.96 -7.47
CA ALA A 171 2.88 -12.75 -6.68
C ALA A 171 3.99 -11.87 -7.28
N LYS A 172 5.13 -12.47 -7.59
CA LYS A 172 6.24 -11.77 -8.26
C LYS A 172 5.82 -11.30 -9.64
N GLU A 173 5.28 -12.20 -10.44
CA GLU A 173 4.93 -11.98 -11.84
C GLU A 173 3.87 -10.87 -11.99
N SER A 174 2.86 -10.84 -11.11
CA SER A 174 1.83 -9.77 -11.14
C SER A 174 2.42 -8.38 -10.87
N LYS A 175 3.39 -8.29 -9.98
CA LYS A 175 4.08 -7.04 -9.66
C LYS A 175 4.97 -6.58 -10.81
N ASP A 176 5.71 -7.51 -11.42
CA ASP A 176 6.61 -7.20 -12.53
C ASP A 176 5.83 -6.67 -13.75
N VAL A 177 4.76 -7.35 -14.16
CA VAL A 177 3.97 -6.92 -15.34
C VAL A 177 3.16 -5.65 -15.08
N PHE A 178 2.84 -5.32 -13.83
CA PHE A 178 2.10 -4.10 -13.51
C PHE A 178 2.92 -2.83 -13.76
N LYS A 179 4.25 -2.91 -13.70
CA LYS A 179 5.17 -1.78 -13.97
C LYS A 179 4.96 -1.16 -15.35
N ASP A 180 4.49 -1.93 -16.32
CA ASP A 180 4.26 -1.46 -17.69
C ASP A 180 3.06 -0.51 -17.84
N THR A 181 2.18 -0.42 -16.83
CA THR A 181 0.94 0.38 -16.88
C THR A 181 1.17 1.89 -16.88
N LYS A 182 2.36 2.36 -16.47
CA LYS A 182 2.66 3.79 -16.33
C LYS A 182 1.63 4.51 -15.44
N VAL A 183 1.35 3.90 -14.29
CA VAL A 183 0.50 4.40 -13.22
C VAL A 183 1.39 4.67 -12.00
N PRO A 184 1.09 5.68 -11.17
CA PRO A 184 1.78 5.87 -9.90
C PRO A 184 1.75 4.60 -9.04
N TYR A 185 2.92 3.98 -8.81
CA TYR A 185 3.02 2.63 -8.31
C TYR A 185 4.13 2.46 -7.27
N ILE A 186 3.81 1.83 -6.14
CA ILE A 186 4.78 1.39 -5.13
C ILE A 186 4.68 -0.13 -5.02
N THR A 187 5.82 -0.81 -5.14
CA THR A 187 5.88 -2.27 -5.09
C THR A 187 7.08 -2.79 -4.29
N ILE A 188 7.03 -4.07 -3.96
CA ILE A 188 8.14 -4.82 -3.36
C ILE A 188 8.52 -5.93 -4.34
N ASN A 189 9.72 -5.89 -4.86
CA ASN A 189 10.22 -6.89 -5.80
C ASN A 189 10.21 -8.31 -5.21
N GLY A 190 10.04 -9.30 -6.07
CA GLY A 190 10.08 -10.71 -5.66
C GLY A 190 8.81 -11.16 -4.93
N ARG A 191 8.94 -12.07 -3.96
CA ARG A 191 7.83 -12.76 -3.28
C ARG A 191 7.37 -12.10 -2.00
N LYS A 192 8.18 -11.19 -1.41
CA LYS A 192 7.86 -10.48 -0.19
C LYS A 192 6.75 -9.43 -0.42
N GLY A 193 6.09 -9.04 0.66
CA GLY A 193 4.98 -8.10 0.66
C GLY A 193 3.99 -8.42 1.78
N GLY A 194 2.71 -8.20 1.52
CA GLY A 194 1.65 -8.54 2.45
C GLY A 194 0.78 -7.35 2.88
N SER A 195 -0.34 -7.65 3.50
CA SER A 195 -1.30 -6.64 3.96
C SER A 195 -0.68 -5.62 4.93
N THR A 196 0.20 -6.06 5.83
CA THR A 196 0.90 -5.17 6.78
C THR A 196 1.88 -4.24 6.08
N VAL A 197 2.55 -4.73 5.03
CA VAL A 197 3.44 -3.91 4.18
C VAL A 197 2.64 -2.85 3.42
N ALA A 198 1.49 -3.21 2.84
CA ALA A 198 0.61 -2.24 2.17
C ALA A 198 0.14 -1.14 3.13
N VAL A 199 -0.25 -1.50 4.36
CA VAL A 199 -0.61 -0.56 5.42
C VAL A 199 0.55 0.37 5.77
N SER A 200 1.75 -0.19 5.96
CA SER A 200 2.93 0.59 6.36
C SER A 200 3.34 1.60 5.27
N ILE A 201 3.24 1.24 3.99
CA ILE A 201 3.49 2.14 2.87
C ILE A 201 2.52 3.32 2.90
N LEU A 202 1.20 3.06 2.99
CA LEU A 202 0.22 4.15 3.03
C LEU A 202 0.39 5.03 4.28
N HIS A 203 0.69 4.45 5.44
CA HIS A 203 1.00 5.22 6.66
C HIS A 203 2.25 6.08 6.47
N GLY A 204 3.27 5.58 5.77
CA GLY A 204 4.47 6.36 5.47
C GLY A 204 4.18 7.62 4.63
N ILE A 205 3.16 7.58 3.77
CA ILE A 205 2.67 8.74 3.02
C ILE A 205 1.78 9.63 3.89
N LEU A 206 0.80 9.04 4.59
CA LEU A 206 -0.15 9.77 5.43
C LEU A 206 0.53 10.61 6.50
N TYR A 207 1.59 10.10 7.12
CA TYR A 207 2.31 10.83 8.18
C TYR A 207 3.19 11.96 7.66
N GLN A 208 3.39 12.08 6.36
CA GLN A 208 4.04 13.24 5.77
C GLN A 208 3.07 14.43 5.58
N ILE A 209 1.77 14.16 5.38
CA ILE A 209 0.72 15.19 5.26
C ILE A 209 -0.01 15.45 6.58
N TYR A 210 0.00 14.51 7.49
CA TYR A 210 -0.58 14.62 8.82
C TYR A 210 0.53 14.68 9.87
N LYS A 211 0.82 15.89 10.36
CA LYS A 211 1.72 16.04 11.51
C LYS A 211 1.03 15.50 12.77
N ARG A 212 1.52 14.39 13.28
CA ARG A 212 1.13 13.87 14.59
C ARG A 212 1.59 14.84 15.66
N GLU A 213 0.71 15.25 16.58
CA GLU A 213 1.12 15.96 17.77
C GLU A 213 2.06 15.04 18.58
N GLY A 214 3.27 15.52 18.87
CA GLY A 214 4.28 14.75 19.63
C GLY A 214 5.30 13.95 18.80
N PHE A 215 5.29 14.06 17.46
CA PHE A 215 6.27 13.39 16.57
C PHE A 215 6.93 14.38 15.61
#